data_5ab11d32e0b2d29050525c390b35112a
#
_entry.id   5ab11d32e0b2d29050525c390b35112a
#
_cell.length_a   1.000
_cell.length_b   1.000
_cell.length_c   1.000
_cell.angle_alpha   90.00
_cell.angle_beta   90.00
_cell.angle_gamma   90.00
#
_symmetry.space_group_name_H-M   'P 1'
#
loop_
_entity.id
_entity.type
_entity.pdbx_description
1 polymer ?
#
loop_
_entity_poly.entity_id
_entity_poly.type
_entity_poly.pdbx_seq_one_letter_code
_entity_poly.pdbx_strand_id
1 'polypeptide(L)' 'MPKSHLPYAPEFRRQMVELVRSGRTPEELSREFEPTAQAIWNWVR' A
#
# COMPACT_ATOMS: atom_id res chain seq x y z
N MET A 1 -5.16 3.08 22.27
CA MET A 1 -5.17 2.99 21.70
C MET A 1 -5.26 2.90 20.93
N PRO A 2 -5.31 2.71 20.56
CA PRO A 2 -5.41 2.44 19.73
C PRO A 2 -5.49 2.28 18.90
N LYS A 3 -5.49 2.18 18.44
CA LYS A 3 -5.64 2.08 17.60
C LYS A 3 -5.40 1.75 16.78
N SER A 4 -5.31 1.80 16.74
CA SER A 4 -5.05 1.35 16.04
C SER A 4 -5.06 0.58 15.00
N HIS A 5 -5.59 0.14 14.66
CA HIS A 5 -5.61 -0.67 13.60
C HIS A 5 -5.81 0.02 12.38
N LEU A 6 -5.43 1.18 12.37
CA LEU A 6 -5.42 1.84 11.25
C LEU A 6 -4.37 1.34 10.47
N PRO A 7 -4.64 1.01 9.33
CA PRO A 7 -3.76 0.25 8.55
C PRO A 7 -2.43 0.91 8.37
N TYR A 8 -2.35 2.04 7.77
CA TYR A 8 -1.04 2.55 7.45
C TYR A 8 -1.06 4.04 7.41
N ALA A 9 0.08 4.65 7.68
CA ALA A 9 0.20 6.10 7.64
C ALA A 9 -0.03 6.59 6.21
N PRO A 10 -0.53 7.82 6.06
CA PRO A 10 -0.76 8.36 4.73
C PRO A 10 0.49 8.39 3.87
N GLU A 11 1.64 8.62 4.48
CA GLU A 11 2.89 8.65 3.73
C GLU A 11 3.23 7.29 3.17
N PHE A 12 2.96 6.24 3.94
CA PHE A 12 3.23 4.90 3.47
C PHE A 12 2.33 4.56 2.29
N ARG A 13 1.05 4.91 2.38
CA ARG A 13 0.14 4.62 1.29
C ARG A 13 0.55 5.37 0.03
N ARG A 14 0.98 6.62 0.20
CA ARG A 14 1.42 7.41 -0.93
C ARG A 14 2.64 6.76 -1.58
N GLN A 15 3.54 6.24 -0.77
CA GLN A 15 4.72 5.59 -1.30
C GLN A 15 4.35 4.36 -2.13
N MET A 16 3.36 3.60 -1.67
CA MET A 16 2.92 2.44 -2.44
C MET A 16 2.34 2.88 -3.77
N VAL A 17 1.56 3.94 -3.78
CA VAL A 17 0.98 4.44 -5.01
C VAL A 17 2.09 4.90 -5.97
N GLU A 18 3.11 5.56 -5.43
CA GLU A 18 4.21 6.02 -6.27
C GLU A 18 4.94 4.85 -6.91
N LEU A 19 5.14 3.78 -6.14
CA LEU A 19 5.82 2.62 -6.68
C LEU A 19 5.01 1.97 -7.80
N VAL A 20 3.70 1.92 -7.65
CA VAL A 20 2.87 1.37 -8.71
C VAL A 20 2.97 2.24 -9.95
N ARG A 21 2.95 3.54 -9.77
CA ARG A 21 3.03 4.45 -10.90
C ARG A 21 4.37 4.35 -11.62
N SER A 22 5.39 3.95 -10.90
CA SER A 22 6.71 3.82 -11.52
C SER A 22 6.90 2.49 -12.23
N GLY A 23 5.90 1.63 -12.20
CA GLY A 23 5.96 0.38 -12.96
C GLY A 23 5.88 -0.88 -12.15
N ARG A 24 5.78 -0.79 -10.80
CA ARG A 24 5.63 -1.97 -9.98
C ARG A 24 4.16 -2.36 -9.93
N THR A 25 3.89 -3.60 -9.63
CA THR A 25 2.51 -4.04 -9.51
C THR A 25 2.15 -4.23 -8.05
N PRO A 26 0.86 -4.08 -7.71
CA PRO A 26 0.44 -4.32 -6.33
C PRO A 26 0.74 -5.73 -5.87
N GLU A 27 0.63 -6.71 -6.74
CA GLU A 27 0.97 -8.07 -6.37
C GLU A 27 2.43 -8.19 -5.97
N GLU A 28 3.28 -7.53 -6.72
CA GLU A 28 4.69 -7.54 -6.42
C GLU A 28 4.97 -6.86 -5.09
N LEU A 29 4.34 -5.73 -4.86
CA LEU A 29 4.54 -4.98 -3.63
C LEU A 29 4.01 -5.75 -2.42
N SER A 30 2.95 -6.52 -2.60
CA SER A 30 2.38 -7.25 -1.48
C SER A 30 3.32 -8.35 -1.01
N ARG A 31 4.28 -8.74 -1.82
CA ARG A 31 5.27 -9.72 -1.39
C ARG A 31 6.37 -9.07 -0.59
N GLU A 32 6.66 -7.82 -0.88
CA GLU A 32 7.73 -7.11 -0.20
C GLU A 32 7.25 -6.38 1.04
N PHE A 33 6.00 -5.98 1.04
CA PHE A 33 5.43 -5.20 2.13
C PHE A 33 4.21 -5.92 2.69
N GLU A 34 3.76 -5.47 3.85
CA GLU A 34 2.65 -6.14 4.50
C GLU A 34 1.31 -6.01 3.82
N PRO A 35 0.96 -4.88 3.23
CA PRO A 35 -0.39 -4.72 2.66
C PRO A 35 -0.67 -5.74 1.58
N THR A 36 -1.94 -6.14 1.49
CA THR A 36 -2.34 -7.03 0.42
C THR A 36 -2.42 -6.27 -0.90
N ALA A 37 -2.41 -7.01 -1.99
CA ALA A 37 -2.54 -6.39 -3.30
C ALA A 37 -3.86 -5.62 -3.39
N GLN A 38 -4.92 -6.17 -2.80
CA GLN A 38 -6.21 -5.50 -2.84
C GLN A 38 -6.14 -4.14 -2.15
N ALA A 39 -5.47 -4.07 -1.01
CA ALA A 39 -5.35 -2.80 -0.30
C ALA A 39 -4.60 -1.79 -1.16
N ILE A 40 -3.53 -2.21 -1.79
CA ILE A 40 -2.75 -1.31 -2.63
C ILE A 40 -3.57 -0.83 -3.82
N TRP A 41 -4.32 -1.74 -4.44
CA TRP A 41 -5.20 -1.33 -5.53
C TRP A 41 -6.21 -0.28 -5.08
N ASN A 42 -6.75 -0.44 -3.87
CA ASN A 42 -7.70 0.54 -3.36
C ASN A 42 -7.06 1.91 -3.20
N TRP A 43 -5.80 1.94 -2.83
CA TRP A 43 -5.10 3.21 -2.66
C TRP A 43 -4.79 3.87 -4.01
N VAL A 44 -4.54 3.07 -5.01
CA VAL A 44 -4.16 3.59 -6.32
C VAL A 44 -5.37 4.17 -7.06
N ARG A 45 -6.55 3.62 -6.82
CA ARG A 45 -7.74 4.10 -7.49
C ARG A 45 -8.06 5.57 -7.11
#